data_626130bbe4e29dedef232d21ad9d89d6
#
_entry.id   626130bbe4e29dedef232d21ad9d89d6
#
_cell.length_a   1.000
_cell.length_b   1.000
_cell.length_c   1.000
_cell.angle_alpha   90.00
_cell.angle_beta   90.00
_cell.angle_gamma   90.00
#
_symmetry.space_group_name_H-M   'P 1'
#
loop_
_entity.id
_entity.type
_entity.pdbx_description
1 polymer ?
#
loop_
_entity_poly.entity_id
_entity_poly.type
_entity_poly.pdbx_seq_one_letter_code
_entity_poly.pdbx_strand_id
1 'polypeptide(L)'
;MNEFRPLILVAEDDGYVVGYVLFWIKYENEGHIISLAVDKDYQRKQAGTKLLLKAINVLSLFKINKILLEVNENNEGAIEFYKKFNFEVDRKVPHYYNNGDGAIVMYLPVKV
;
A
#
# COMPACT_ATOMS: atom_id res chain seq x y z
N MET A 1 -4.61 22.33 -11.24
CA MET A 1 -3.95 21.18 -11.88
C MET A 1 -3.89 20.01 -10.91
N ASN A 2 -4.16 18.85 -11.41
CA ASN A 2 -4.18 17.64 -10.61
C ASN A 2 -2.79 17.03 -10.52
N GLU A 3 -2.28 16.92 -9.29
CA GLU A 3 -0.95 16.38 -9.04
C GLU A 3 -1.00 14.88 -8.74
N PHE A 4 -2.18 14.27 -8.79
CA PHE A 4 -2.33 12.86 -8.50
C PHE A 4 -2.48 12.05 -9.78
N ARG A 5 -1.90 10.86 -9.75
CA ARG A 5 -2.06 9.88 -10.83
C ARG A 5 -2.53 8.59 -10.20
N PRO A 6 -3.85 8.43 -10.04
CA PRO A 6 -4.37 7.21 -9.43
C PRO A 6 -4.23 6.02 -10.38
N LEU A 7 -3.81 4.91 -9.82
CA LEU A 7 -3.61 3.66 -10.53
C LEU A 7 -4.22 2.53 -9.71
N ILE A 8 -4.76 1.54 -10.39
CA ILE A 8 -5.28 0.36 -9.72
C ILE A 8 -4.79 -0.87 -10.46
N LEU A 9 -4.33 -1.86 -9.69
CA LEU A 9 -4.00 -3.18 -10.20
C LEU A 9 -4.93 -4.17 -9.56
N VAL A 10 -5.35 -5.17 -10.33
CA VAL A 10 -6.24 -6.20 -9.81
C VAL A 10 -5.60 -7.56 -9.97
N ALA A 11 -5.93 -8.46 -9.05
CA ALA A 11 -5.58 -9.86 -9.14
C ALA A 11 -6.84 -10.62 -9.57
N GLU A 12 -6.72 -11.45 -10.57
CA GLU A 12 -7.83 -12.23 -11.07
C GLU A 12 -7.55 -13.72 -10.93
N ASP A 13 -8.59 -14.49 -10.65
CA ASP A 13 -8.53 -15.93 -10.68
C ASP A 13 -9.76 -16.42 -11.40
N ASP A 14 -9.56 -17.15 -12.49
CA ASP A 14 -10.62 -17.75 -13.29
C ASP A 14 -11.70 -16.73 -13.68
N GLY A 15 -11.25 -15.53 -14.07
CA GLY A 15 -12.17 -14.48 -14.53
C GLY A 15 -12.77 -13.62 -13.44
N TYR A 16 -12.49 -13.92 -12.17
CA TYR A 16 -13.00 -13.13 -11.03
C TYR A 16 -11.92 -12.29 -10.42
N VAL A 17 -12.25 -11.06 -10.06
CA VAL A 17 -11.33 -10.19 -9.35
C VAL A 17 -11.30 -10.62 -7.89
N VAL A 18 -10.13 -11.01 -7.40
CA VAL A 18 -9.97 -11.52 -6.04
C VAL A 18 -9.14 -10.60 -5.16
N GLY A 19 -8.64 -9.50 -5.71
CA GLY A 19 -7.90 -8.53 -4.93
C GLY A 19 -7.54 -7.33 -5.75
N TYR A 20 -7.11 -6.28 -5.08
CA TYR A 20 -6.69 -5.07 -5.77
C TYR A 20 -5.69 -4.30 -4.91
N VAL A 21 -4.94 -3.43 -5.57
CA VAL A 21 -4.15 -2.40 -4.90
C VAL A 21 -4.40 -1.09 -5.62
N LEU A 22 -4.74 -0.06 -4.85
CA LEU A 22 -4.95 1.29 -5.33
C LEU A 22 -3.81 2.15 -4.83
N PHE A 23 -3.16 2.87 -5.73
CA PHE A 23 -2.03 3.70 -5.36
C PHE A 23 -1.97 4.89 -6.29
N TRP A 24 -1.28 5.93 -5.86
CA TRP A 24 -1.11 7.11 -6.68
C TRP A 24 0.27 7.71 -6.48
N ILE A 25 0.60 8.64 -7.37
CA ILE A 25 1.84 9.38 -7.30
C ILE A 25 1.48 10.83 -7.01
N LYS A 26 2.04 11.36 -5.95
CA LYS A 26 1.88 12.76 -5.60
C LYS A 26 3.06 13.54 -6.17
N TYR A 27 2.87 14.85 -6.31
CA TYR A 27 4.02 15.69 -6.60
C TYR A 27 5.04 15.51 -5.48
N GLU A 28 6.25 16.00 -5.68
CA GLU A 28 7.37 15.82 -4.76
C GLU A 28 7.90 14.37 -4.75
N ASN A 29 7.56 13.61 -5.77
CA ASN A 29 8.14 12.29 -6.01
C ASN A 29 7.81 11.26 -4.93
N GLU A 30 6.59 11.31 -4.42
CA GLU A 30 6.11 10.33 -3.45
C GLU A 30 5.07 9.41 -4.07
N GLY A 31 5.24 8.13 -3.85
CA GLY A 31 4.19 7.16 -4.11
C GLY A 31 3.37 6.96 -2.85
N HIS A 32 2.10 6.63 -2.99
CA HIS A 32 1.23 6.41 -1.85
C HIS A 32 0.32 5.22 -2.14
N ILE A 33 0.43 4.18 -1.32
CA ILE A 33 -0.48 3.04 -1.41
C ILE A 33 -1.70 3.39 -0.57
N ILE A 34 -2.84 3.51 -1.25
CA ILE A 34 -4.07 3.97 -0.63
C ILE A 34 -4.83 2.82 -0.02
N SER A 35 -4.90 1.69 -0.73
CA SER A 35 -5.69 0.55 -0.30
C SER A 35 -5.17 -0.71 -0.96
N LEU A 36 -5.08 -1.77 -0.18
CA LEU A 36 -4.72 -3.09 -0.67
C LEU A 36 -5.66 -4.06 0.00
N ALA A 37 -6.39 -4.81 -0.79
CA ALA A 37 -7.35 -5.77 -0.26
C ALA A 37 -7.35 -7.03 -1.10
N VAL A 38 -7.49 -8.17 -0.43
CA VAL A 38 -7.55 -9.47 -1.08
C VAL A 38 -8.72 -10.23 -0.46
N ASP A 39 -9.51 -10.89 -1.32
CA ASP A 39 -10.58 -11.74 -0.88
C ASP A 39 -10.06 -12.75 0.13
N LYS A 40 -10.85 -12.98 1.17
CA LYS A 40 -10.45 -13.82 2.30
C LYS A 40 -9.96 -15.19 1.86
N ASP A 41 -10.57 -15.77 0.85
CA ASP A 41 -10.21 -17.11 0.37
C ASP A 41 -8.87 -17.13 -0.37
N TYR A 42 -8.32 -15.97 -0.68
CA TYR A 42 -7.09 -15.85 -1.45
C TYR A 42 -5.94 -15.23 -0.68
N GLN A 43 -6.15 -14.88 0.59
CA GLN A 43 -5.13 -14.19 1.37
C GLN A 43 -3.89 -15.03 1.62
N ARG A 44 -4.04 -16.35 1.67
CA ARG A 44 -2.91 -17.25 1.90
C ARG A 44 -2.24 -17.72 0.61
N LYS A 45 -2.69 -17.23 -0.53
CA LYS A 45 -2.13 -17.61 -1.83
C LYS A 45 -1.20 -16.56 -2.39
N GLN A 46 -0.71 -15.68 -1.53
CA GLN A 46 0.25 -14.65 -1.88
C GLN A 46 -0.25 -13.62 -2.89
N ALA A 47 -1.55 -13.49 -3.05
CA ALA A 47 -2.11 -12.47 -3.95
C ALA A 47 -1.75 -11.07 -3.46
N GLY A 48 -1.81 -10.84 -2.14
CA GLY A 48 -1.42 -9.55 -1.58
C GLY A 48 0.03 -9.23 -1.82
N THR A 49 0.90 -10.22 -1.67
CA THR A 49 2.33 -10.05 -1.94
C THR A 49 2.57 -9.67 -3.39
N LYS A 50 1.92 -10.37 -4.32
CA LYS A 50 2.08 -10.08 -5.75
C LYS A 50 1.59 -8.69 -6.10
N LEU A 51 0.44 -8.29 -5.54
CA LEU A 51 -0.11 -6.97 -5.77
C LEU A 51 0.81 -5.88 -5.23
N LEU A 52 1.32 -6.06 -4.01
CA LEU A 52 2.20 -5.08 -3.40
C LEU A 52 3.50 -4.93 -4.20
N LEU A 53 4.13 -6.06 -4.55
CA LEU A 53 5.37 -6.02 -5.30
C LEU A 53 5.18 -5.39 -6.68
N LYS A 54 4.05 -5.66 -7.32
CA LYS A 54 3.76 -5.05 -8.61
C LYS A 54 3.56 -3.55 -8.49
N ALA A 55 2.84 -3.11 -7.45
CA ALA A 55 2.64 -1.68 -7.21
C ALA A 55 3.97 -0.97 -6.96
N ILE A 56 4.83 -1.57 -6.13
CA ILE A 56 6.16 -1.01 -5.87
C ILE A 56 6.94 -0.90 -7.18
N ASN A 57 6.88 -1.93 -7.99
CA ASN A 57 7.60 -1.95 -9.26
C ASN A 57 7.10 -0.87 -10.21
N VAL A 58 5.78 -0.71 -10.32
CA VAL A 58 5.19 0.33 -11.16
C VAL A 58 5.58 1.71 -10.65
N LEU A 59 5.45 1.93 -9.35
CA LEU A 59 5.80 3.22 -8.75
C LEU A 59 7.27 3.56 -8.98
N SER A 60 8.14 2.56 -8.94
CA SER A 60 9.59 2.77 -9.13
C SER A 60 9.94 3.26 -10.52
N LEU A 61 9.04 3.15 -11.49
CA LEU A 61 9.26 3.65 -12.85
C LEU A 61 9.10 5.17 -12.95
N PHE A 62 8.60 5.82 -11.92
CA PHE A 62 8.22 7.23 -11.95
C PHE A 62 9.15 8.15 -11.17
N LYS A 63 10.38 7.74 -10.93
CA LYS A 63 11.37 8.59 -10.25
C LYS A 63 10.91 9.06 -8.87
N ILE A 64 10.15 8.23 -8.18
CA ILE A 64 9.76 8.50 -6.81
C ILE A 64 10.91 8.14 -5.88
N ASN A 65 10.97 8.76 -4.70
CA ASN A 65 12.02 8.45 -3.74
C ASN A 65 11.51 7.74 -2.49
N LYS A 66 10.21 7.67 -2.31
CA LYS A 66 9.63 6.88 -1.21
C LYS A 66 8.18 6.55 -1.49
N ILE A 67 7.72 5.49 -0.85
CA ILE A 67 6.33 5.04 -0.90
C ILE A 67 5.78 5.09 0.51
N LEU A 68 4.65 5.74 0.70
CA LEU A 68 3.97 5.87 1.99
C LEU A 68 2.69 5.07 2.02
N LEU A 69 2.30 4.65 3.21
CA LEU A 69 0.98 4.07 3.45
C LEU A 69 0.57 4.28 4.90
N GLU A 70 -0.73 4.15 5.17
CA GLU A 70 -1.25 4.17 6.53
C GLU A 70 -1.90 2.85 6.86
N VAL A 71 -1.72 2.38 8.09
CA VAL A 71 -2.29 1.15 8.59
C VAL A 71 -2.94 1.44 9.94
N ASN A 72 -4.12 0.86 10.19
CA ASN A 72 -4.74 0.98 11.51
C ASN A 72 -3.78 0.43 12.57
N GLU A 73 -3.62 1.17 13.66
CA GLU A 73 -2.67 0.81 14.73
C GLU A 73 -2.96 -0.57 15.33
N ASN A 74 -4.20 -1.04 15.23
CA ASN A 74 -4.60 -2.32 15.78
C ASN A 74 -4.51 -3.46 14.77
N ASN A 75 -4.13 -3.17 13.54
CA ASN A 75 -3.99 -4.20 12.50
C ASN A 75 -2.57 -4.73 12.48
N GLU A 76 -2.25 -5.57 13.46
CA GLU A 76 -0.89 -6.10 13.61
C GLU A 76 -0.47 -6.94 12.41
N GLY A 77 -1.41 -7.67 11.82
CA GLY A 77 -1.10 -8.49 10.65
C GLY A 77 -0.65 -7.65 9.46
N ALA A 78 -1.32 -6.53 9.22
CA ALA A 78 -0.92 -5.64 8.13
C ALA A 78 0.44 -5.00 8.41
N ILE A 79 0.65 -4.56 9.65
CA ILE A 79 1.93 -3.94 10.03
C ILE A 79 3.07 -4.92 9.78
N GLU A 80 2.92 -6.17 10.23
CA GLU A 80 3.93 -7.19 10.03
C GLU A 80 4.11 -7.52 8.54
N PHE A 81 3.02 -7.55 7.80
CA PHE A 81 3.06 -7.80 6.36
C PHE A 81 3.95 -6.75 5.66
N TYR A 82 3.70 -5.47 5.93
CA TYR A 82 4.49 -4.42 5.28
C TYR A 82 5.94 -4.42 5.74
N LYS A 83 6.19 -4.74 7.01
CA LYS A 83 7.57 -4.84 7.50
C LYS A 83 8.38 -5.90 6.76
N LYS A 84 7.74 -6.99 6.35
CA LYS A 84 8.43 -8.01 5.55
C LYS A 84 8.97 -7.46 4.24
N PHE A 85 8.37 -6.41 3.73
CA PHE A 85 8.80 -5.80 2.46
C PHE A 85 9.60 -4.54 2.71
N ASN A 86 10.18 -4.43 3.91
CA ASN A 86 11.11 -3.37 4.30
C ASN A 86 10.46 -2.01 4.51
N PHE A 87 9.14 -1.96 4.66
CA PHE A 87 8.51 -0.73 5.11
C PHE A 87 8.86 -0.49 6.57
N GLU A 88 9.13 0.76 6.90
CA GLU A 88 9.50 1.18 8.24
C GLU A 88 8.42 2.11 8.80
N VAL A 89 8.31 2.14 10.12
CA VAL A 89 7.37 3.04 10.78
C VAL A 89 7.95 4.45 10.75
N ASP A 90 7.16 5.40 10.26
CA ASP A 90 7.52 6.80 10.30
C ASP A 90 6.94 7.49 11.54
N ARG A 91 5.63 7.37 11.71
CA ARG A 91 4.97 8.03 12.83
C ARG A 91 3.59 7.43 13.07
N LYS A 92 3.00 7.81 14.20
CA LYS A 92 1.62 7.48 14.53
C LYS A 92 0.77 8.74 14.46
N VAL A 93 -0.41 8.63 13.87
CA VAL A 93 -1.38 9.72 13.82
C VAL A 93 -2.56 9.30 14.70
N PRO A 94 -2.70 9.88 15.91
CA PRO A 94 -3.79 9.50 16.81
C PRO A 94 -5.15 9.86 16.23
N HIS A 95 -6.14 9.04 16.51
CA HIS A 95 -7.54 9.29 16.12
C HIS A 95 -7.72 9.53 14.63
N TYR A 96 -6.98 8.79 13.82
CA TYR A 96 -7.01 8.97 12.36
C TYR A 96 -8.30 8.45 11.74
N TYR A 97 -8.83 7.34 12.26
CA TYR A 97 -10.02 6.69 11.70
C TYR A 97 -11.28 7.14 12.43
N ASN A 98 -12.43 6.98 11.78
CA ASN A 98 -13.70 7.43 12.34
C ASN A 98 -14.05 6.75 13.67
N ASN A 99 -13.56 5.53 13.89
CA ASN A 99 -13.82 4.81 15.14
C ASN A 99 -12.88 5.24 16.28
N GLY A 100 -12.01 6.20 16.05
CA GLY A 100 -11.07 6.68 17.06
C GLY A 100 -9.70 6.03 17.03
N ASP A 101 -9.52 4.99 16.23
CA ASP A 101 -8.21 4.32 16.14
C ASP A 101 -7.20 5.22 15.46
N GLY A 102 -5.96 5.12 15.88
CA GLY A 102 -4.86 5.83 15.24
C GLY A 102 -4.33 5.08 14.03
N ALA A 103 -3.58 5.77 13.21
CA ALA A 103 -2.89 5.18 12.07
C ALA A 103 -1.40 5.13 12.31
N ILE A 104 -0.78 4.07 11.85
CA ILE A 104 0.67 3.97 11.75
C ILE A 104 1.03 4.33 10.32
N VAL A 105 1.83 5.37 10.15
CA VAL A 105 2.33 5.76 8.84
C VAL A 105 3.63 5.01 8.61
N MET A 106 3.70 4.29 7.50
CA MET A 106 4.89 3.52 7.15
C MET A 106 5.43 4.00 5.82
N TYR A 107 6.70 3.78 5.59
CA TYR A 107 7.33 4.21 4.36
C TYR A 107 8.38 3.21 3.88
N LEU A 108 8.59 3.22 2.58
CA LEU A 108 9.64 2.43 1.93
C LEU A 108 10.49 3.40 1.11
N PRO A 109 11.78 3.55 1.43
CA PRO A 109 12.67 4.33 0.57
C PRO A 109 12.86 3.62 -0.76
N VAL A 110 12.86 4.38 -1.83
CA VAL A 110 13.08 3.84 -3.18
C VAL A 110 14.33 4.48 -3.75
N LYS A 111 15.24 3.65 -4.20
CA LYS A 111 16.45 4.16 -4.83
C LYS A 111 16.16 4.52 -6.28
N VAL A 112 16.61 5.68 -6.65
CA VAL A 112 16.42 6.20 -8.01
C VAL A 112 17.68 5.99 -8.83
#